data_38d8aa845c09864e9287b66fda9b37d8
#
_entry.id   38d8aa845c09864e9287b66fda9b37d8
#
_cell.length_a   1.000
_cell.length_b   1.000
_cell.length_c   1.000
_cell.angle_alpha   90.00
_cell.angle_beta   90.00
_cell.angle_gamma   90.00
#
_symmetry.space_group_name_H-M   'P 1'
#
loop_
_entity.id
_entity.type
_entity.pdbx_description
1 polymer ?
#
loop_
_entity_poly.entity_id
_entity_poly.type
_entity_poly.pdbx_seq_one_letter_code
_entity_poly.pdbx_strand_id
1 'polypeptide(L)'
;MKKFCFNLMMLLAVAITTVCACGSDVDTVKPDDPTEQPGGSQDNPSDTPDNPSDTPDDPSEEQDDKSISILAIGNSFSVDAMEYLYGILKEVGYEKISLGNLYIGGCTLETHANNFTNNSASYTYYTNTTGTWANQTSYKPMDALSSQEWDIITMQQGSPKSGVPSSYDTYLLSLVNSVKSKCEDSELVWHMTWAYQANSTHSGFASYNNDQMTMYNAILNAVQTKVVSTGLFSKVIPNGTAVQNMRTSFVGDNLTRDGYHMSYDKGRYLTALTFAKALTGRDIDAVTYVPSTCTFTEKEILAMKEAANNACKAPFEVTTSSYAPDPSFDPSAATPAQILEYYGYDAAKYTAMQIEFTDFAYYNSSNSNYKSKMYTVANSGWNNTICDFVTTPIYTKEDLPDGTLIVQRTGNMYRPEGWITLDTVNSSSTRPGNVTANVVAVDDAWWGKWTSRAFNLAFADRTNLGPNPLENPTAANLCGKLKEGFAIYVPKK
;
A
#
# COMPACT_ATOMS: atom_id res chain seq x y z
N MET A 1 -17.53 -54.52 12.78
CA MET A 1 -18.66 -54.62 13.72
C MET A 1 -19.17 -53.21 14.06
N LYS A 2 -20.49 -52.99 13.74
CA LYS A 2 -21.45 -51.97 14.25
C LYS A 2 -21.02 -50.54 14.23
N LYS A 3 -21.41 -49.64 13.29
CA LYS A 3 -22.69 -48.90 13.15
C LYS A 3 -23.17 -48.22 14.45
N PHE A 4 -23.24 -46.89 14.46
CA PHE A 4 -24.52 -46.22 14.72
C PHE A 4 -24.45 -44.72 14.26
N CYS A 5 -25.42 -44.39 13.39
CA CYS A 5 -25.84 -43.03 13.04
C CYS A 5 -26.71 -42.45 14.16
N PHE A 6 -26.74 -41.14 14.34
CA PHE A 6 -27.99 -40.43 14.65
C PHE A 6 -27.94 -38.99 14.14
N ASN A 7 -28.89 -38.69 13.26
CA ASN A 7 -29.34 -37.38 12.86
C ASN A 7 -30.09 -36.71 13.99
N LEU A 8 -29.99 -35.39 14.16
CA LEU A 8 -31.12 -34.60 14.60
C LEU A 8 -31.09 -33.20 13.96
N MET A 9 -32.05 -33.04 13.07
CA MET A 9 -32.52 -31.84 12.44
C MET A 9 -33.42 -31.11 13.48
N MET A 10 -33.23 -29.81 13.72
CA MET A 10 -34.28 -28.99 14.32
C MET A 10 -34.38 -27.66 13.59
N LEU A 11 -35.43 -27.57 12.81
CA LEU A 11 -36.02 -26.31 12.32
C LEU A 11 -36.62 -25.56 13.54
N LEU A 12 -36.47 -24.27 13.60
CA LEU A 12 -37.46 -23.43 14.26
C LEU A 12 -37.70 -22.18 13.41
N ALA A 13 -38.98 -22.00 13.14
CA ALA A 13 -39.57 -21.00 12.26
C ALA A 13 -39.82 -19.66 12.98
N VAL A 14 -39.65 -18.63 12.23
CA VAL A 14 -40.31 -17.32 12.10
C VAL A 14 -41.49 -17.07 13.04
N ALA A 15 -41.48 -15.92 13.69
CA ALA A 15 -42.69 -15.17 14.02
C ALA A 15 -42.48 -13.67 13.76
N ILE A 16 -43.11 -13.25 12.70
CA ILE A 16 -43.39 -11.85 12.35
C ILE A 16 -44.57 -11.43 13.21
N THR A 17 -44.45 -10.32 13.93
CA THR A 17 -45.64 -9.58 14.40
C THR A 17 -45.55 -8.14 13.96
N THR A 18 -46.34 -7.87 12.95
CA THR A 18 -46.83 -6.58 12.52
C THR A 18 -47.84 -6.06 13.56
N VAL A 19 -47.70 -4.83 13.98
CA VAL A 19 -48.80 -4.07 14.54
C VAL A 19 -48.89 -2.74 13.83
N CYS A 20 -49.98 -2.57 13.11
CA CYS A 20 -50.55 -1.34 12.57
C CYS A 20 -51.29 -0.59 13.69
N ALA A 21 -51.27 0.67 13.71
CA ALA A 21 -52.00 1.68 13.02
C ALA A 21 -52.74 2.63 13.97
N CYS A 22 -53.06 3.76 13.40
CA CYS A 22 -54.08 4.79 13.72
C CYS A 22 -53.65 5.87 14.71
N GLY A 23 -53.82 7.12 14.44
CA GLY A 23 -54.47 7.86 13.33
C GLY A 23 -54.75 9.26 13.82
N SER A 24 -54.84 10.15 12.84
CA SER A 24 -55.59 11.41 12.80
C SER A 24 -55.35 12.46 13.89
N ASP A 25 -55.22 13.77 13.64
CA ASP A 25 -56.01 14.61 12.73
C ASP A 25 -55.26 15.87 12.32
N VAL A 26 -55.70 16.34 11.21
CA VAL A 26 -55.49 17.58 10.49
C VAL A 26 -55.97 18.78 11.26
N ASP A 27 -55.24 19.90 11.23
CA ASP A 27 -55.91 21.19 10.97
C ASP A 27 -54.99 22.20 10.31
N THR A 28 -55.42 22.59 9.14
CA THR A 28 -54.98 23.69 8.31
C THR A 28 -55.62 24.98 8.78
N VAL A 29 -54.88 26.09 8.84
CA VAL A 29 -55.39 27.43 8.43
C VAL A 29 -54.22 28.34 8.03
N LYS A 30 -54.25 28.85 6.83
CA LYS A 30 -53.70 30.10 6.27
C LYS A 30 -54.91 31.02 6.02
N PRO A 31 -54.78 32.27 5.61
CA PRO A 31 -53.82 33.36 5.80
C PRO A 31 -54.53 34.64 6.29
N ASP A 32 -53.81 35.75 6.49
CA ASP A 32 -54.21 37.08 6.04
C ASP A 32 -53.22 38.17 6.44
N ASP A 33 -52.74 38.89 5.45
CA ASP A 33 -52.21 40.23 5.42
C ASP A 33 -53.40 41.16 5.11
N PRO A 34 -53.50 42.46 5.35
CA PRO A 34 -52.52 43.50 5.20
C PRO A 34 -52.68 44.82 6.06
N THR A 35 -51.73 45.72 5.85
CA THR A 35 -51.79 47.21 5.84
C THR A 35 -52.01 47.97 7.18
N GLU A 36 -51.20 48.93 7.48
CA GLU A 36 -51.19 50.36 7.14
C GLU A 36 -50.22 51.17 8.04
N GLN A 37 -49.43 52.05 7.39
CA GLN A 37 -48.84 53.23 7.99
C GLN A 37 -49.91 54.37 8.07
N PRO A 38 -49.76 55.49 8.83
CA PRO A 38 -48.64 56.46 8.68
C PRO A 38 -48.32 57.42 9.88
N GLY A 39 -47.23 58.15 9.73
CA GLY A 39 -47.15 59.57 10.07
C GLY A 39 -46.45 60.00 11.34
N GLY A 40 -45.33 60.61 11.23
CA GLY A 40 -45.16 62.04 11.17
C GLY A 40 -44.37 62.66 12.31
N SER A 41 -43.31 63.36 11.95
CA SER A 41 -42.84 64.70 12.34
C SER A 41 -41.69 64.82 13.34
N GLN A 42 -40.58 65.18 12.83
CA GLN A 42 -39.67 66.33 13.12
C GLN A 42 -39.41 66.72 14.59
N ASP A 43 -38.14 66.70 15.02
CA ASP A 43 -37.29 67.91 15.15
C ASP A 43 -35.87 67.54 15.58
N ASN A 44 -34.87 68.18 14.95
CA ASN A 44 -33.48 68.27 15.31
C ASN A 44 -33.21 69.61 16.01
N PRO A 45 -32.24 69.86 16.89
CA PRO A 45 -30.83 69.90 16.48
C PRO A 45 -29.74 69.55 17.56
N SER A 46 -28.55 69.22 17.02
CA SER A 46 -27.18 69.50 17.47
C SER A 46 -26.78 69.20 18.90
N ASP A 47 -25.77 68.33 19.03
CA ASP A 47 -24.42 68.67 19.47
C ASP A 47 -23.47 67.43 19.36
N THR A 48 -22.40 67.60 18.62
CA THR A 48 -21.16 66.79 18.66
C THR A 48 -20.23 67.40 19.74
N PRO A 49 -19.18 66.75 20.23
CA PRO A 49 -18.53 65.48 19.84
C PRO A 49 -18.17 64.60 21.05
N ASP A 50 -17.93 63.35 20.86
CA ASP A 50 -16.76 62.64 21.37
C ASP A 50 -16.67 61.23 20.71
N ASN A 51 -15.53 61.02 20.07
CA ASN A 51 -15.12 59.78 19.48
C ASN A 51 -14.48 58.89 20.55
N PRO A 52 -14.90 57.65 20.69
CA PRO A 52 -13.98 56.53 20.81
C PRO A 52 -14.13 55.57 19.62
N SER A 53 -13.03 55.39 18.97
CA SER A 53 -12.79 54.38 17.98
C SER A 53 -13.00 52.97 18.60
N ASP A 54 -14.17 52.41 18.42
CA ASP A 54 -14.37 50.96 18.47
C ASP A 54 -14.40 50.45 17.04
N THR A 55 -13.23 50.09 16.53
CA THR A 55 -13.13 49.13 15.43
C THR A 55 -13.66 47.79 15.94
N PRO A 56 -14.64 47.19 15.27
CA PRO A 56 -14.97 45.80 15.53
C PRO A 56 -13.72 45.00 15.32
N ASP A 57 -13.34 44.19 16.33
CA ASP A 57 -12.35 43.16 16.20
C ASP A 57 -12.71 42.30 14.96
N ASP A 58 -11.86 42.38 13.97
CA ASP A 58 -11.79 41.49 12.84
C ASP A 58 -11.70 40.06 13.42
N PRO A 59 -12.59 39.11 13.05
CA PRO A 59 -12.44 37.73 13.51
C PRO A 59 -11.04 37.31 13.09
N SER A 60 -10.19 37.06 14.08
CA SER A 60 -8.85 36.52 13.90
C SER A 60 -8.90 35.43 12.84
N GLU A 61 -8.28 35.66 11.69
CA GLU A 61 -7.89 34.59 10.80
C GLU A 61 -7.16 33.57 11.70
N GLU A 62 -7.75 32.41 11.92
CA GLU A 62 -7.04 31.26 12.50
C GLU A 62 -5.80 31.10 11.64
N GLN A 63 -4.66 31.47 12.20
CA GLN A 63 -3.37 31.31 11.53
C GLN A 63 -3.16 29.82 11.41
N ASP A 64 -3.46 29.27 10.21
CA ASP A 64 -3.33 27.85 9.89
C ASP A 64 -1.90 27.44 10.28
N ASP A 65 -1.76 26.68 11.36
CA ASP A 65 -0.45 26.28 11.88
C ASP A 65 0.24 25.42 10.82
N LYS A 66 1.30 25.98 10.24
CA LYS A 66 2.10 25.37 9.19
C LYS A 66 3.22 24.48 9.74
N SER A 67 3.19 24.18 11.02
CA SER A 67 4.11 23.25 11.66
C SER A 67 3.43 21.93 12.01
N ILE A 68 4.17 20.84 11.96
CA ILE A 68 3.70 19.52 12.40
C ILE A 68 4.88 18.67 12.87
N SER A 69 4.73 18.07 14.05
CA SER A 69 5.68 17.14 14.64
C SER A 69 5.01 15.78 14.92
N ILE A 70 5.55 14.71 14.35
CA ILE A 70 4.97 13.36 14.42
C ILE A 70 6.03 12.37 14.90
N LEU A 71 5.76 11.65 16.00
CA LEU A 71 6.58 10.55 16.47
C LEU A 71 5.83 9.23 16.28
N ALA A 72 6.41 8.30 15.55
CA ALA A 72 5.91 6.93 15.48
C ALA A 72 6.63 6.02 16.49
N ILE A 73 5.89 5.16 17.16
CA ILE A 73 6.39 4.06 17.98
C ILE A 73 5.99 2.78 17.27
N GLY A 74 6.96 2.14 16.58
CA GLY A 74 6.61 1.05 15.68
C GLY A 74 7.76 0.14 15.27
N ASN A 75 7.62 -0.41 14.10
CA ASN A 75 8.53 -1.38 13.49
C ASN A 75 8.70 -1.10 11.99
N SER A 76 9.03 -2.12 11.18
CA SER A 76 9.17 -1.96 9.73
C SER A 76 7.92 -1.42 9.03
N PHE A 77 6.73 -1.61 9.62
CA PHE A 77 5.48 -1.09 9.05
C PHE A 77 5.36 0.42 9.22
N SER A 78 5.82 0.99 10.35
CA SER A 78 5.90 2.45 10.47
C SER A 78 6.97 3.06 9.56
N VAL A 79 8.10 2.35 9.37
CA VAL A 79 9.12 2.78 8.39
C VAL A 79 8.53 2.82 6.99
N ASP A 80 7.85 1.76 6.55
CA ASP A 80 7.23 1.73 5.23
C ASP A 80 6.18 2.83 5.06
N ALA A 81 5.35 3.07 6.09
CA ALA A 81 4.26 4.03 6.00
C ALA A 81 4.70 5.50 6.06
N MET A 82 5.84 5.79 6.68
CA MET A 82 6.34 7.16 6.83
C MET A 82 7.40 7.56 5.80
N GLU A 83 7.85 6.62 4.96
CA GLU A 83 8.98 6.87 4.05
C GLU A 83 8.82 8.14 3.22
N TYR A 84 7.66 8.34 2.63
CA TYR A 84 7.36 9.46 1.74
C TYR A 84 6.52 10.55 2.39
N LEU A 85 6.24 10.43 3.69
CA LEU A 85 5.32 11.31 4.41
C LEU A 85 5.78 12.78 4.40
N TYR A 86 7.08 13.03 4.53
CA TYR A 86 7.62 14.40 4.55
C TYR A 86 7.25 15.18 3.28
N GLY A 87 7.47 14.60 2.10
CA GLY A 87 7.16 15.23 0.82
C GLY A 87 5.67 15.50 0.64
N ILE A 88 4.82 14.57 1.08
CA ILE A 88 3.37 14.71 1.02
C ILE A 88 2.90 15.82 1.99
N LEU A 89 3.39 15.85 3.23
CA LEU A 89 3.04 16.89 4.20
C LEU A 89 3.46 18.27 3.72
N LYS A 90 4.59 18.38 3.02
CA LYS A 90 5.05 19.63 2.42
C LYS A 90 4.04 20.16 1.41
N GLU A 91 3.51 19.31 0.53
CA GLU A 91 2.56 19.71 -0.50
C GLU A 91 1.14 19.98 0.03
N VAL A 92 0.75 19.33 1.11
CA VAL A 92 -0.53 19.68 1.76
C VAL A 92 -0.40 20.93 2.67
N GLY A 93 0.72 21.67 2.61
CA GLY A 93 0.86 23.01 3.12
C GLY A 93 1.62 23.14 4.45
N TYR A 94 2.32 22.12 4.95
CA TYR A 94 3.19 22.25 6.10
C TYR A 94 4.57 22.78 5.70
N GLU A 95 5.07 23.75 6.45
CA GLU A 95 6.37 24.39 6.20
C GLU A 95 7.46 23.86 7.12
N LYS A 96 7.10 23.59 8.39
CA LYS A 96 7.99 23.04 9.41
C LYS A 96 7.52 21.63 9.76
N ILE A 97 8.25 20.64 9.32
CA ILE A 97 7.89 19.22 9.49
C ILE A 97 8.99 18.54 10.30
N SER A 98 8.61 17.88 11.38
CA SER A 98 9.50 17.05 12.18
C SER A 98 8.93 15.65 12.32
N LEU A 99 9.59 14.67 11.71
CA LEU A 99 9.20 13.27 11.79
C LEU A 99 10.21 12.49 12.62
N GLY A 100 9.70 11.71 13.56
CA GLY A 100 10.46 10.74 14.34
C GLY A 100 9.87 9.35 14.23
N ASN A 101 10.73 8.31 14.29
CA ASN A 101 10.26 6.92 14.34
C ASN A 101 11.15 6.09 15.26
N LEU A 102 10.60 5.67 16.40
CA LEU A 102 11.21 4.72 17.33
C LEU A 102 11.00 3.29 16.81
N TYR A 103 12.02 2.75 16.19
CA TYR A 103 11.98 1.49 15.45
C TYR A 103 12.70 0.35 16.17
N ILE A 104 12.04 -0.79 16.23
CA ILE A 104 12.65 -2.12 16.45
C ILE A 104 12.00 -3.09 15.45
N GLY A 105 12.79 -3.87 14.72
CA GLY A 105 12.29 -4.85 13.76
C GLY A 105 11.30 -5.84 14.39
N GLY A 106 10.11 -5.99 13.81
CA GLY A 106 9.06 -6.90 14.29
C GLY A 106 8.51 -6.61 15.69
N CYS A 107 8.78 -5.44 16.26
CA CYS A 107 8.40 -5.07 17.63
C CYS A 107 6.89 -5.17 17.87
N THR A 108 6.52 -5.77 19.00
CA THR A 108 5.13 -5.87 19.47
C THR A 108 4.84 -4.85 20.56
N LEU A 109 3.57 -4.60 20.86
CA LEU A 109 3.15 -3.76 22.00
C LEU A 109 3.80 -4.19 23.32
N GLU A 110 3.87 -5.49 23.56
CA GLU A 110 4.55 -6.03 24.75
C GLU A 110 6.01 -5.59 24.82
N THR A 111 6.73 -5.71 23.70
CA THR A 111 8.14 -5.31 23.64
C THR A 111 8.29 -3.81 23.81
N HIS A 112 7.44 -3.01 23.17
CA HIS A 112 7.43 -1.56 23.36
C HIS A 112 7.14 -1.19 24.82
N ALA A 113 6.08 -1.72 25.43
CA ALA A 113 5.72 -1.44 26.81
C ALA A 113 6.86 -1.74 27.80
N ASN A 114 7.52 -2.90 27.63
CA ASN A 114 8.64 -3.29 28.46
C ASN A 114 9.86 -2.35 28.26
N ASN A 115 10.16 -1.99 27.02
CA ASN A 115 11.28 -1.08 26.72
C ASN A 115 11.03 0.34 27.23
N PHE A 116 9.80 0.82 27.18
CA PHE A 116 9.41 2.13 27.73
C PHE A 116 9.51 2.12 29.25
N THR A 117 8.96 1.10 29.92
CA THR A 117 9.03 0.95 31.37
C THR A 117 10.48 0.92 31.88
N ASN A 118 11.37 0.21 31.15
CA ASN A 118 12.77 0.06 31.53
C ASN A 118 13.67 1.14 30.93
N ASN A 119 13.13 2.06 30.13
CA ASN A 119 13.86 3.06 29.34
C ASN A 119 15.07 2.44 28.60
N SER A 120 14.86 1.33 27.93
CA SER A 120 15.91 0.53 27.31
C SER A 120 16.46 1.18 26.04
N ALA A 121 17.78 1.25 25.91
CA ALA A 121 18.47 1.76 24.72
C ALA A 121 18.43 0.75 23.56
N SER A 122 17.24 0.31 23.16
CA SER A 122 17.00 -0.78 22.21
C SER A 122 16.51 -0.33 20.84
N TYR A 123 16.28 0.97 20.67
CA TYR A 123 15.69 1.51 19.45
C TYR A 123 16.74 1.97 18.45
N THR A 124 16.41 1.86 17.16
CA THR A 124 16.92 2.76 16.14
C THR A 124 15.93 3.93 16.05
N TYR A 125 16.40 5.13 16.33
CA TYR A 125 15.61 6.33 16.23
C TYR A 125 15.86 7.00 14.89
N TYR A 126 14.88 7.00 14.02
CA TYR A 126 14.91 7.70 12.74
C TYR A 126 14.32 9.09 12.90
N THR A 127 14.92 10.06 12.22
CA THR A 127 14.45 11.46 12.21
C THR A 127 14.48 12.01 10.78
N ASN A 128 13.50 12.86 10.46
CA ASN A 128 13.43 13.54 9.17
C ASN A 128 12.84 14.94 9.36
N THR A 129 13.69 15.97 9.19
CA THR A 129 13.31 17.39 9.24
C THR A 129 13.63 18.14 7.96
N THR A 130 14.21 17.45 6.97
CA THR A 130 14.73 18.05 5.74
C THR A 130 14.27 17.34 4.46
N GLY A 131 13.46 16.29 4.59
CA GLY A 131 13.09 15.40 3.50
C GLY A 131 14.01 14.16 3.36
N THR A 132 15.05 14.08 4.22
CA THR A 132 15.98 12.96 4.24
C THR A 132 16.00 12.31 5.62
N TRP A 133 15.90 10.99 5.67
CA TRP A 133 15.96 10.24 6.91
C TRP A 133 17.39 10.08 7.42
N ALA A 134 17.59 10.45 8.69
CA ALA A 134 18.78 10.13 9.47
C ALA A 134 18.41 9.11 10.55
N ASN A 135 19.40 8.44 11.15
CA ASN A 135 19.12 7.50 12.22
C ASN A 135 20.24 7.47 13.28
N GLN A 136 19.85 7.06 14.48
CA GLN A 136 20.74 6.80 15.61
C GLN A 136 20.32 5.50 16.27
N THR A 137 21.27 4.57 16.43
CA THR A 137 21.05 3.28 17.09
C THR A 137 21.25 3.39 18.60
N SER A 138 20.81 2.35 19.32
CA SER A 138 20.91 2.27 20.79
C SER A 138 20.26 3.49 21.48
N TYR A 139 19.12 3.89 20.98
CA TYR A 139 18.38 5.06 21.46
C TYR A 139 17.38 4.67 22.54
N LYS A 140 17.23 5.53 23.56
CA LYS A 140 16.25 5.33 24.63
C LYS A 140 14.91 5.97 24.26
N PRO A 141 13.77 5.31 24.54
CA PRO A 141 12.47 5.85 24.15
C PRO A 141 12.11 7.15 24.88
N MET A 142 12.48 7.30 26.17
CA MET A 142 12.21 8.52 26.92
C MET A 142 13.00 9.73 26.40
N ASP A 143 14.18 9.51 25.83
CA ASP A 143 14.98 10.59 25.24
C ASP A 143 14.31 11.09 23.94
N ALA A 144 13.71 10.19 23.15
CA ALA A 144 12.92 10.58 21.97
C ALA A 144 11.65 11.35 22.33
N LEU A 145 10.93 10.93 23.37
CA LEU A 145 9.76 11.68 23.85
C LEU A 145 10.13 13.09 24.33
N SER A 146 11.30 13.24 24.92
CA SER A 146 11.77 14.51 25.48
C SER A 146 12.60 15.36 24.51
N SER A 147 12.82 14.89 23.27
CA SER A 147 13.68 15.59 22.30
C SER A 147 13.07 16.88 21.75
N GLN A 148 11.75 16.96 21.76
CA GLN A 148 10.94 18.11 21.37
C GLN A 148 9.50 17.93 21.86
N GLU A 149 8.68 18.94 21.70
CA GLU A 149 7.22 18.80 21.81
C GLU A 149 6.70 18.09 20.55
N TRP A 150 5.92 17.04 20.77
CA TRP A 150 5.30 16.25 19.71
C TRP A 150 3.82 16.57 19.63
N ASP A 151 3.36 17.04 18.45
CA ASP A 151 1.92 17.25 18.24
C ASP A 151 1.18 15.91 18.22
N ILE A 152 1.76 14.92 17.53
CA ILE A 152 1.12 13.63 17.31
C ILE A 152 2.09 12.49 17.65
N ILE A 153 1.62 11.51 18.41
CA ILE A 153 2.34 10.26 18.65
C ILE A 153 1.52 9.09 18.14
N THR A 154 2.07 8.32 17.20
CA THR A 154 1.40 7.15 16.65
C THR A 154 1.94 5.86 17.27
N MET A 155 1.05 4.90 17.48
CA MET A 155 1.37 3.56 17.98
C MET A 155 0.72 2.51 17.09
N GLN A 156 1.32 1.32 17.07
CA GLN A 156 0.82 0.16 16.32
C GLN A 156 1.12 -1.15 17.03
N GLN A 157 0.48 -2.23 16.62
CA GLN A 157 0.86 -3.59 17.03
C GLN A 157 1.83 -4.21 16.00
N GLY A 158 2.67 -5.14 16.43
CA GLY A 158 3.46 -5.99 15.53
C GLY A 158 2.55 -6.83 14.62
N SER A 159 2.87 -6.89 13.33
CA SER A 159 1.96 -7.44 12.32
C SER A 159 1.46 -8.86 12.58
N PRO A 160 2.25 -9.82 13.13
CA PRO A 160 1.72 -11.15 13.44
C PRO A 160 0.66 -11.15 14.53
N LYS A 161 0.65 -10.13 15.40
CA LYS A 161 -0.28 -9.99 16.52
C LYS A 161 -1.35 -8.92 16.31
N SER A 162 -1.34 -8.23 15.16
CA SER A 162 -2.24 -7.10 14.90
C SER A 162 -3.73 -7.44 14.93
N GLY A 163 -4.09 -8.67 14.58
CA GLY A 163 -5.45 -9.20 14.68
C GLY A 163 -5.69 -10.09 15.91
N VAL A 164 -4.82 -10.05 16.95
CA VAL A 164 -4.96 -10.87 18.17
C VAL A 164 -5.34 -9.97 19.35
N PRO A 165 -6.63 -9.83 19.71
CA PRO A 165 -7.09 -8.88 20.72
C PRO A 165 -6.41 -9.02 22.09
N SER A 166 -6.13 -10.24 22.54
CA SER A 166 -5.46 -10.49 23.82
C SER A 166 -4.03 -9.96 23.89
N SER A 167 -3.42 -9.65 22.76
CA SER A 167 -2.06 -9.09 22.71
C SER A 167 -1.99 -7.59 22.96
N TYR A 168 -3.14 -6.94 23.12
CA TYR A 168 -3.26 -5.50 23.39
C TYR A 168 -3.40 -5.18 24.88
N ASP A 169 -4.10 -6.01 25.62
CA ASP A 169 -4.69 -5.73 26.94
C ASP A 169 -3.78 -4.89 27.86
N THR A 170 -2.92 -5.50 28.66
CA THR A 170 -2.07 -4.78 29.62
C THR A 170 -1.04 -3.86 28.94
N TYR A 171 -0.52 -4.27 27.80
CA TYR A 171 0.61 -3.60 27.17
C TYR A 171 0.23 -2.28 26.51
N LEU A 172 -0.97 -2.17 25.93
CA LEU A 172 -1.42 -0.93 25.31
C LEU A 172 -1.51 0.19 26.35
N LEU A 173 -2.18 -0.06 27.46
CA LEU A 173 -2.33 0.94 28.53
C LEU A 173 -0.99 1.29 29.17
N SER A 174 -0.10 0.32 29.40
CA SER A 174 1.24 0.56 29.93
C SER A 174 2.05 1.47 29.02
N LEU A 175 2.00 1.25 27.69
CA LEU A 175 2.71 2.10 26.72
C LEU A 175 2.11 3.50 26.69
N VAL A 176 0.78 3.62 26.64
CA VAL A 176 0.08 4.93 26.66
C VAL A 176 0.46 5.72 27.91
N ASN A 177 0.44 5.10 29.09
CA ASN A 177 0.81 5.76 30.35
C ASN A 177 2.27 6.23 30.34
N SER A 178 3.18 5.42 29.78
CA SER A 178 4.59 5.80 29.64
C SER A 178 4.76 7.01 28.71
N VAL A 179 4.05 7.05 27.59
CA VAL A 179 4.08 8.18 26.66
C VAL A 179 3.49 9.42 27.27
N LYS A 180 2.30 9.33 27.85
CA LYS A 180 1.61 10.46 28.49
C LYS A 180 2.36 11.03 29.68
N SER A 181 3.23 10.26 30.34
CA SER A 181 4.10 10.77 31.41
C SER A 181 5.13 11.81 30.95
N LYS A 182 5.37 11.93 29.66
CA LYS A 182 6.33 12.86 29.04
C LYS A 182 5.71 13.79 28.01
N CYS A 183 4.67 13.33 27.35
CA CYS A 183 3.99 14.02 26.26
C CYS A 183 2.47 14.04 26.58
N GLU A 184 2.11 14.77 27.65
CA GLU A 184 0.72 14.83 28.14
C GLU A 184 -0.22 15.41 27.08
N ASP A 185 0.22 16.47 26.39
CA ASP A 185 -0.59 17.22 25.43
C ASP A 185 -0.60 16.63 24.02
N SER A 186 0.31 15.70 23.71
CA SER A 186 0.38 15.07 22.37
C SER A 186 -0.89 14.31 22.06
N GLU A 187 -1.38 14.46 20.82
CA GLU A 187 -2.47 13.66 20.29
C GLU A 187 -2.01 12.21 20.08
N LEU A 188 -2.70 11.23 20.67
CA LEU A 188 -2.40 9.82 20.43
C LEU A 188 -3.25 9.31 19.27
N VAL A 189 -2.60 8.72 18.27
CA VAL A 189 -3.23 8.18 17.08
C VAL A 189 -2.82 6.73 16.88
N TRP A 190 -3.76 5.88 16.51
CA TRP A 190 -3.48 4.47 16.25
C TRP A 190 -3.19 4.20 14.78
N HIS A 191 -2.05 3.64 14.47
CA HIS A 191 -1.72 3.16 13.15
C HIS A 191 -2.26 1.73 12.96
N MET A 192 -3.40 1.60 12.28
CA MET A 192 -3.96 0.31 11.90
C MET A 192 -3.21 -0.23 10.69
N THR A 193 -2.40 -1.25 10.94
CA THR A 193 -1.56 -1.89 9.92
C THR A 193 -2.39 -2.80 9.01
N TRP A 194 -1.77 -3.30 7.95
CA TRP A 194 -2.43 -4.06 6.88
C TRP A 194 -2.29 -5.57 7.03
N ALA A 195 -3.24 -6.29 6.42
CA ALA A 195 -3.15 -7.74 6.26
C ALA A 195 -2.08 -8.11 5.23
N TYR A 196 -1.47 -9.27 5.41
CA TYR A 196 -0.47 -9.80 4.49
C TYR A 196 -1.05 -10.05 3.09
N GLN A 197 -0.18 -10.15 2.09
CA GLN A 197 -0.54 -10.56 0.75
C GLN A 197 -1.09 -11.99 0.75
N ALA A 198 -2.03 -12.29 -0.14
CA ALA A 198 -2.73 -13.58 -0.15
C ALA A 198 -1.80 -14.81 -0.27
N ASN A 199 -0.65 -14.64 -0.93
CA ASN A 199 0.36 -15.69 -1.09
C ASN A 199 1.56 -15.54 -0.13
N SER A 200 1.41 -14.77 0.95
CA SER A 200 2.48 -14.55 1.92
C SER A 200 2.94 -15.85 2.58
N THR A 201 4.24 -16.02 2.70
CA THR A 201 4.86 -17.15 3.40
C THR A 201 5.30 -16.82 4.83
N HIS A 202 4.92 -15.63 5.33
CA HIS A 202 5.26 -15.22 6.69
C HIS A 202 4.63 -16.16 7.72
N SER A 203 5.40 -16.68 8.65
CA SER A 203 4.95 -17.69 9.64
C SER A 203 3.77 -17.22 10.49
N GLY A 204 3.68 -15.92 10.80
CA GLY A 204 2.56 -15.32 11.54
C GLY A 204 1.23 -15.36 10.78
N PHE A 205 1.24 -15.62 9.46
CA PHE A 205 0.01 -15.69 8.66
C PHE A 205 -0.83 -16.92 9.01
N ALA A 206 -0.18 -17.98 9.50
CA ALA A 206 -0.88 -19.20 9.95
C ALA A 206 -1.89 -18.93 11.08
N SER A 207 -1.68 -17.90 11.91
CA SER A 207 -2.64 -17.48 12.94
C SER A 207 -3.97 -16.98 12.37
N TYR A 208 -4.00 -16.70 11.08
CA TYR A 208 -5.17 -16.23 10.31
C TYR A 208 -5.54 -17.22 9.20
N ASN A 209 -5.24 -18.50 9.37
CA ASN A 209 -5.50 -19.56 8.39
C ASN A 209 -4.83 -19.36 7.02
N ASN A 210 -3.77 -18.55 6.96
CA ASN A 210 -3.14 -18.08 5.72
C ASN A 210 -4.15 -17.43 4.75
N ASP A 211 -5.13 -16.74 5.31
CA ASP A 211 -6.18 -16.06 4.57
C ASP A 211 -6.16 -14.55 4.84
N GLN A 212 -6.06 -13.77 3.77
CA GLN A 212 -5.90 -12.33 3.82
C GLN A 212 -7.09 -11.62 4.45
N MET A 213 -8.31 -12.03 4.07
CA MET A 213 -9.52 -11.39 4.60
C MET A 213 -9.79 -11.79 6.05
N THR A 214 -9.44 -13.01 6.43
CA THR A 214 -9.46 -13.45 7.84
C THR A 214 -8.52 -12.59 8.68
N MET A 215 -7.30 -12.33 8.19
CA MET A 215 -6.35 -11.45 8.88
C MET A 215 -6.86 -10.01 8.96
N TYR A 216 -7.37 -9.47 7.85
CA TYR A 216 -7.91 -8.11 7.82
C TYR A 216 -9.07 -7.92 8.80
N ASN A 217 -10.05 -8.81 8.78
CA ASN A 217 -11.20 -8.77 9.69
C ASN A 217 -10.78 -8.92 11.15
N ALA A 218 -9.77 -9.75 11.43
CA ALA A 218 -9.20 -9.88 12.77
C ALA A 218 -8.53 -8.58 13.24
N ILE A 219 -7.81 -7.88 12.35
CA ILE A 219 -7.22 -6.56 12.64
C ILE A 219 -8.32 -5.54 12.95
N LEU A 220 -9.36 -5.46 12.12
CA LEU A 220 -10.49 -4.56 12.37
C LEU A 220 -11.11 -4.81 13.75
N ASN A 221 -11.42 -6.07 14.06
CA ASN A 221 -11.99 -6.44 15.35
C ASN A 221 -11.07 -6.07 16.52
N ALA A 222 -9.76 -6.34 16.40
CA ALA A 222 -8.81 -5.99 17.47
C ALA A 222 -8.73 -4.47 17.69
N VAL A 223 -8.64 -3.68 16.61
CA VAL A 223 -8.58 -2.23 16.69
C VAL A 223 -9.87 -1.65 17.27
N GLN A 224 -11.04 -2.08 16.81
CA GLN A 224 -12.32 -1.59 17.33
C GLN A 224 -12.51 -1.93 18.81
N THR A 225 -12.21 -3.17 19.21
CA THR A 225 -12.51 -3.66 20.58
C THR A 225 -11.42 -3.33 21.60
N LYS A 226 -10.17 -3.10 21.18
CA LYS A 226 -9.02 -2.89 22.07
C LYS A 226 -8.40 -1.50 22.00
N VAL A 227 -8.67 -0.75 20.94
CA VAL A 227 -8.12 0.59 20.75
C VAL A 227 -9.22 1.64 20.79
N VAL A 228 -10.15 1.60 19.82
CA VAL A 228 -11.23 2.60 19.72
C VAL A 228 -12.09 2.61 20.96
N SER A 229 -12.44 1.44 21.49
CA SER A 229 -13.28 1.31 22.70
C SER A 229 -12.67 1.93 23.97
N THR A 230 -11.36 2.20 23.99
CA THR A 230 -10.70 2.80 25.15
C THR A 230 -10.90 4.31 25.24
N GLY A 231 -11.18 4.98 24.13
CA GLY A 231 -11.21 6.44 24.03
C GLY A 231 -9.85 7.13 24.22
N LEU A 232 -8.74 6.37 24.27
CA LEU A 232 -7.39 6.92 24.50
C LEU A 232 -6.76 7.48 23.22
N PHE A 233 -7.25 7.07 22.07
CA PHE A 233 -6.77 7.49 20.76
C PHE A 233 -7.83 8.36 20.09
N SER A 234 -7.44 9.53 19.61
CA SER A 234 -8.33 10.48 18.96
C SER A 234 -8.85 9.98 17.61
N LYS A 235 -8.00 9.24 16.90
CA LYS A 235 -8.30 8.70 15.56
C LYS A 235 -7.47 7.46 15.24
N VAL A 236 -7.81 6.83 14.13
CA VAL A 236 -7.10 5.69 13.54
C VAL A 236 -6.56 6.10 12.18
N ILE A 237 -5.30 5.79 11.88
CA ILE A 237 -4.75 5.84 10.53
C ILE A 237 -5.09 4.51 9.84
N PRO A 238 -6.00 4.50 8.87
CA PRO A 238 -6.60 3.26 8.36
C PRO A 238 -5.78 2.64 7.20
N ASN A 239 -4.47 2.48 7.37
CA ASN A 239 -3.63 1.89 6.32
C ASN A 239 -4.07 0.48 5.93
N GLY A 240 -4.55 -0.31 6.89
CA GLY A 240 -5.08 -1.64 6.58
C GLY A 240 -6.25 -1.60 5.60
N THR A 241 -7.16 -0.64 5.79
CA THR A 241 -8.31 -0.43 4.89
C THR A 241 -7.89 0.18 3.56
N ALA A 242 -6.96 1.16 3.55
CA ALA A 242 -6.45 1.74 2.31
C ALA A 242 -5.79 0.68 1.42
N VAL A 243 -5.02 -0.21 2.01
CA VAL A 243 -4.41 -1.35 1.30
C VAL A 243 -5.47 -2.29 0.74
N GLN A 244 -6.53 -2.59 1.50
CA GLN A 244 -7.62 -3.42 0.98
C GLN A 244 -8.44 -2.72 -0.12
N ASN A 245 -8.69 -1.41 0.01
CA ASN A 245 -9.33 -0.63 -1.06
C ASN A 245 -8.49 -0.70 -2.34
N MET A 246 -7.18 -0.47 -2.25
CA MET A 246 -6.28 -0.51 -3.40
C MET A 246 -6.20 -1.89 -4.06
N ARG A 247 -6.33 -2.97 -3.28
CA ARG A 247 -6.41 -4.34 -3.78
C ARG A 247 -7.62 -4.60 -4.67
N THR A 248 -8.68 -3.80 -4.55
CA THR A 248 -9.85 -3.87 -5.43
C THR A 248 -9.66 -3.15 -6.76
N SER A 249 -8.58 -2.36 -6.90
CA SER A 249 -8.22 -1.69 -8.15
C SER A 249 -7.53 -2.63 -9.13
N PHE A 250 -7.23 -2.13 -10.32
CA PHE A 250 -6.45 -2.85 -11.35
C PHE A 250 -5.03 -3.23 -10.89
N VAL A 251 -4.49 -2.58 -9.85
CA VAL A 251 -3.19 -2.94 -9.26
C VAL A 251 -3.26 -4.28 -8.53
N GLY A 252 -4.44 -4.63 -7.98
CA GLY A 252 -4.64 -5.89 -7.29
C GLY A 252 -3.75 -6.06 -6.05
N ASP A 253 -3.41 -7.29 -5.72
CA ASP A 253 -2.63 -7.63 -4.53
C ASP A 253 -1.10 -7.55 -4.77
N ASN A 254 -0.63 -6.47 -5.41
CA ASN A 254 0.77 -6.24 -5.78
C ASN A 254 1.38 -5.05 -5.02
N LEU A 255 1.06 -4.92 -3.73
CA LEU A 255 1.47 -3.80 -2.90
C LEU A 255 2.61 -4.11 -1.93
N THR A 256 3.11 -5.34 -1.94
CA THR A 256 4.17 -5.78 -1.02
C THR A 256 5.39 -6.30 -1.78
N ARG A 257 6.59 -6.17 -1.17
CA ARG A 257 7.85 -6.66 -1.76
C ARG A 257 8.20 -8.10 -1.38
N ASP A 258 7.62 -8.60 -0.30
CA ASP A 258 7.95 -9.92 0.29
C ASP A 258 6.72 -10.62 0.90
N GLY A 259 5.53 -10.17 0.54
CA GLY A 259 4.27 -10.71 1.01
C GLY A 259 3.70 -10.01 2.26
N TYR A 260 4.43 -9.07 2.89
CA TYR A 260 3.95 -8.35 4.09
C TYR A 260 4.52 -6.94 4.26
N HIS A 261 5.74 -6.64 3.87
CA HIS A 261 6.24 -5.27 3.83
C HIS A 261 5.77 -4.57 2.56
N MET A 262 5.46 -3.28 2.65
CA MET A 262 5.05 -2.51 1.47
C MET A 262 6.13 -2.50 0.39
N SER A 263 5.71 -2.53 -0.88
CA SER A 263 6.60 -2.25 -2.00
C SER A 263 7.22 -0.85 -1.86
N TYR A 264 8.43 -0.69 -2.37
CA TYR A 264 9.17 0.58 -2.25
C TYR A 264 8.52 1.73 -3.01
N ASP A 265 7.62 1.41 -3.91
CA ASP A 265 6.87 2.33 -4.74
C ASP A 265 5.42 2.52 -4.25
N LYS A 266 4.45 1.88 -4.91
CA LYS A 266 3.01 2.03 -4.68
C LYS A 266 2.58 1.77 -3.24
N GLY A 267 3.13 0.73 -2.62
CA GLY A 267 2.76 0.38 -1.25
C GLY A 267 3.12 1.47 -0.25
N ARG A 268 4.37 1.96 -0.27
CA ARG A 268 4.85 3.03 0.60
C ARG A 268 4.15 4.36 0.32
N TYR A 269 3.93 4.67 -0.96
CA TYR A 269 3.28 5.91 -1.34
C TYR A 269 1.81 5.95 -0.90
N LEU A 270 1.06 4.87 -1.12
CA LEU A 270 -0.31 4.72 -0.63
C LEU A 270 -0.42 4.92 0.88
N THR A 271 0.45 4.24 1.64
CA THR A 271 0.40 4.30 3.11
C THR A 271 0.80 5.69 3.63
N ALA A 272 1.71 6.38 2.97
CA ALA A 272 2.08 7.75 3.31
C ALA A 272 0.96 8.77 2.98
N LEU A 273 0.25 8.62 1.85
CA LEU A 273 -0.95 9.41 1.53
C LEU A 273 -2.03 9.22 2.61
N THR A 274 -2.25 7.98 3.03
CA THR A 274 -3.23 7.65 4.08
C THR A 274 -2.84 8.26 5.42
N PHE A 275 -1.55 8.23 5.78
CA PHE A 275 -1.03 8.91 6.97
C PHE A 275 -1.30 10.42 6.93
N ALA A 276 -0.89 11.08 5.84
CA ALA A 276 -1.11 12.50 5.68
C ALA A 276 -2.60 12.87 5.78
N LYS A 277 -3.46 12.16 5.05
CA LYS A 277 -4.91 12.40 5.07
C LYS A 277 -5.52 12.18 6.45
N ALA A 278 -5.21 11.07 7.12
CA ALA A 278 -5.77 10.73 8.41
C ALA A 278 -5.35 11.71 9.51
N LEU A 279 -4.07 12.13 9.52
CA LEU A 279 -3.54 13.02 10.55
C LEU A 279 -3.99 14.46 10.37
N THR A 280 -4.04 14.95 9.13
CA THR A 280 -4.21 16.38 8.85
C THR A 280 -5.62 16.74 8.36
N GLY A 281 -6.38 15.79 7.85
CA GLY A 281 -7.67 16.05 7.18
C GLY A 281 -7.54 16.79 5.84
N ARG A 282 -6.32 17.29 5.52
CA ARG A 282 -6.08 18.12 4.33
C ARG A 282 -6.32 17.34 3.04
N ASP A 283 -6.51 18.07 1.96
CA ASP A 283 -6.75 17.49 0.64
C ASP A 283 -5.46 16.88 0.08
N ILE A 284 -5.51 15.59 -0.25
CA ILE A 284 -4.42 14.86 -0.91
C ILE A 284 -4.61 14.73 -2.42
N ASP A 285 -5.77 15.13 -2.97
CA ASP A 285 -6.02 15.02 -4.40
C ASP A 285 -5.16 16.00 -5.20
N ALA A 286 -4.84 17.15 -4.59
CA ALA A 286 -3.95 18.15 -5.16
C ALA A 286 -2.44 17.80 -5.06
N VAL A 287 -2.05 16.78 -4.30
CA VAL A 287 -0.63 16.39 -4.14
C VAL A 287 -0.06 15.92 -5.49
N THR A 288 1.02 16.57 -5.91
CA THR A 288 1.75 16.23 -7.15
C THR A 288 3.10 15.56 -6.86
N TYR A 289 3.55 15.57 -5.62
CA TYR A 289 4.79 14.96 -5.19
C TYR A 289 4.84 13.48 -5.55
N VAL A 290 5.84 13.11 -6.32
CA VAL A 290 6.23 11.72 -6.59
C VAL A 290 7.68 11.57 -6.13
N PRO A 291 7.99 10.57 -5.28
CA PRO A 291 9.37 10.31 -4.89
C PRO A 291 10.24 10.06 -6.12
N SER A 292 11.45 10.62 -6.14
CA SER A 292 12.37 10.50 -7.30
C SER A 292 12.77 9.05 -7.62
N THR A 293 12.59 8.15 -6.66
CA THR A 293 12.85 6.71 -6.81
C THR A 293 11.63 5.92 -7.32
N CYS A 294 10.50 6.60 -7.56
CA CYS A 294 9.25 5.99 -7.98
C CYS A 294 8.84 6.48 -9.37
N THR A 295 8.23 5.57 -10.11
CA THR A 295 7.57 5.91 -11.39
C THR A 295 6.14 5.39 -11.32
N PHE A 296 5.17 6.32 -11.36
CA PHE A 296 3.76 5.99 -11.34
C PHE A 296 3.08 6.46 -12.62
N THR A 297 2.08 5.71 -13.06
CA THR A 297 1.12 6.24 -14.02
C THR A 297 0.15 7.17 -13.32
N GLU A 298 -0.47 8.08 -14.07
CA GLU A 298 -1.54 8.94 -13.54
C GLU A 298 -2.68 8.09 -12.95
N LYS A 299 -3.05 7.01 -13.61
CA LYS A 299 -4.09 6.07 -13.14
C LYS A 299 -3.73 5.43 -11.81
N GLU A 300 -2.46 5.07 -11.59
CA GLU A 300 -1.99 4.53 -10.31
C GLU A 300 -2.05 5.58 -9.19
N ILE A 301 -1.62 6.82 -9.48
CA ILE A 301 -1.70 7.93 -8.52
C ILE A 301 -3.15 8.18 -8.10
N LEU A 302 -4.06 8.26 -9.07
CA LEU A 302 -5.48 8.49 -8.81
C LEU A 302 -6.10 7.34 -7.99
N ALA A 303 -5.78 6.10 -8.32
CA ALA A 303 -6.24 4.94 -7.55
C ALA A 303 -5.71 4.92 -6.12
N MET A 304 -4.44 5.30 -5.88
CA MET A 304 -3.88 5.40 -4.54
C MET A 304 -4.52 6.51 -3.71
N LYS A 305 -4.76 7.69 -4.31
CA LYS A 305 -5.47 8.79 -3.66
C LYS A 305 -6.91 8.44 -3.31
N GLU A 306 -7.63 7.80 -4.24
CA GLU A 306 -8.98 7.29 -3.99
C GLU A 306 -8.99 6.30 -2.83
N ALA A 307 -8.10 5.32 -2.83
CA ALA A 307 -8.01 4.30 -1.80
C ALA A 307 -7.73 4.90 -0.41
N ALA A 308 -6.83 5.90 -0.33
CA ALA A 308 -6.50 6.62 0.90
C ALA A 308 -7.67 7.47 1.40
N ASN A 309 -8.30 8.26 0.52
CA ASN A 309 -9.46 9.09 0.85
C ASN A 309 -10.64 8.25 1.34
N ASN A 310 -10.96 7.16 0.64
CA ASN A 310 -12.06 6.27 1.00
C ASN A 310 -11.80 5.57 2.33
N ALA A 311 -10.57 5.13 2.59
CA ALA A 311 -10.20 4.54 3.86
C ALA A 311 -10.33 5.54 5.02
N CYS A 312 -9.91 6.80 4.84
CA CYS A 312 -10.06 7.82 5.87
C CYS A 312 -11.53 8.20 6.12
N LYS A 313 -12.38 8.09 5.10
CA LYS A 313 -13.83 8.31 5.22
C LYS A 313 -14.56 7.14 5.89
N ALA A 314 -14.15 5.91 5.61
CA ALA A 314 -14.71 4.68 6.17
C ALA A 314 -13.59 3.75 6.68
N PRO A 315 -13.03 4.02 7.87
CA PRO A 315 -11.79 3.38 8.35
C PRO A 315 -11.88 1.85 8.52
N PHE A 316 -13.07 1.31 8.66
CA PHE A 316 -13.33 -0.10 8.96
C PHE A 316 -14.13 -0.83 7.88
N GLU A 317 -14.27 -0.22 6.69
CA GLU A 317 -15.03 -0.78 5.58
C GLU A 317 -14.22 -0.73 4.30
N VAL A 318 -14.19 -1.84 3.57
CA VAL A 318 -13.56 -1.89 2.25
C VAL A 318 -14.46 -1.21 1.23
N THR A 319 -13.92 -0.23 0.52
CA THR A 319 -14.58 0.44 -0.61
C THR A 319 -13.99 -0.09 -1.91
N THR A 320 -14.83 -0.57 -2.81
CA THR A 320 -14.40 -0.97 -4.15
C THR A 320 -13.90 0.25 -4.92
N SER A 321 -12.73 0.13 -5.51
CA SER A 321 -12.12 1.20 -6.30
C SER A 321 -12.90 1.46 -7.59
N SER A 322 -13.02 2.73 -7.97
CA SER A 322 -13.53 3.12 -9.30
C SER A 322 -12.56 2.75 -10.42
N TYR A 323 -11.31 2.45 -10.06
CA TYR A 323 -10.27 1.91 -10.94
C TYR A 323 -10.19 0.38 -10.86
N ALA A 324 -11.32 -0.29 -10.61
CA ALA A 324 -11.38 -1.75 -10.61
C ALA A 324 -10.93 -2.33 -11.96
N PRO A 325 -10.43 -3.59 -11.99
CA PRO A 325 -10.11 -4.26 -13.24
C PRO A 325 -11.31 -4.26 -14.19
N ASP A 326 -11.08 -3.96 -15.47
CA ASP A 326 -12.09 -4.15 -16.47
C ASP A 326 -12.35 -5.64 -16.66
N PRO A 327 -13.55 -6.16 -16.36
CA PRO A 327 -13.84 -7.57 -16.50
C PRO A 327 -13.83 -8.07 -17.96
N SER A 328 -13.85 -7.14 -18.93
CA SER A 328 -13.74 -7.47 -20.34
C SER A 328 -12.29 -7.58 -20.82
N PHE A 329 -11.30 -7.15 -19.99
CA PHE A 329 -9.89 -7.27 -20.33
C PHE A 329 -9.43 -8.72 -20.29
N ASP A 330 -9.13 -9.26 -21.46
CA ASP A 330 -8.59 -10.62 -21.61
C ASP A 330 -7.07 -10.58 -21.88
N PRO A 331 -6.24 -10.84 -20.87
CA PRO A 331 -4.81 -10.84 -21.07
C PRO A 331 -4.31 -11.90 -22.07
N SER A 332 -5.10 -12.92 -22.35
CA SER A 332 -4.72 -13.97 -23.30
C SER A 332 -4.82 -13.51 -24.76
N ALA A 333 -5.70 -12.56 -25.02
CA ALA A 333 -5.93 -11.97 -26.33
C ALA A 333 -5.33 -10.58 -26.49
N ALA A 334 -4.98 -9.90 -25.40
CA ALA A 334 -4.50 -8.52 -25.41
C ALA A 334 -3.15 -8.39 -26.11
N THR A 335 -3.01 -7.35 -26.92
CA THR A 335 -1.73 -6.92 -27.48
C THR A 335 -0.88 -6.21 -26.42
N PRO A 336 0.45 -6.07 -26.61
CA PRO A 336 1.27 -5.31 -25.68
C PRO A 336 0.80 -3.87 -25.47
N ALA A 337 0.32 -3.20 -26.50
CA ALA A 337 -0.21 -1.85 -26.40
C ALA A 337 -1.49 -1.79 -25.56
N GLN A 338 -2.40 -2.75 -25.72
CA GLN A 338 -3.60 -2.83 -24.90
C GLN A 338 -3.29 -3.13 -23.42
N ILE A 339 -2.22 -3.91 -23.16
CA ILE A 339 -1.76 -4.12 -21.79
C ILE A 339 -1.20 -2.83 -21.21
N LEU A 340 -0.39 -2.07 -21.95
CA LEU A 340 0.10 -0.75 -21.53
C LEU A 340 -1.06 0.17 -21.16
N GLU A 341 -2.03 0.30 -22.06
CA GLU A 341 -3.22 1.15 -21.85
C GLU A 341 -4.04 0.71 -20.63
N TYR A 342 -4.22 -0.60 -20.46
CA TYR A 342 -4.91 -1.14 -19.29
C TYR A 342 -4.23 -0.72 -17.98
N TYR A 343 -2.91 -0.73 -17.93
CA TYR A 343 -2.12 -0.25 -16.78
C TYR A 343 -1.95 1.26 -16.74
N GLY A 344 -2.53 2.01 -17.68
CA GLY A 344 -2.54 3.47 -17.67
C GLY A 344 -1.30 4.12 -18.30
N TYR A 345 -0.51 3.38 -19.06
CA TYR A 345 0.61 3.91 -19.82
C TYR A 345 0.16 4.38 -21.21
N ASP A 346 0.67 5.53 -21.64
CA ASP A 346 0.47 6.03 -23.00
C ASP A 346 1.59 5.53 -23.90
N ALA A 347 1.29 4.55 -24.73
CA ALA A 347 2.25 3.96 -25.65
C ALA A 347 2.89 5.00 -26.63
N ALA A 348 2.20 6.13 -26.89
CA ALA A 348 2.74 7.18 -27.74
C ALA A 348 3.96 7.89 -27.15
N LYS A 349 4.17 7.82 -25.85
CA LYS A 349 5.36 8.38 -25.16
C LYS A 349 6.61 7.50 -25.28
N TYR A 350 6.50 6.34 -25.89
CA TYR A 350 7.58 5.37 -26.00
C TYR A 350 7.93 5.05 -27.44
N THR A 351 9.17 4.64 -27.65
CA THR A 351 9.61 3.99 -28.87
C THR A 351 9.58 2.48 -28.64
N ALA A 352 8.77 1.78 -29.40
CA ALA A 352 8.73 0.34 -29.32
C ALA A 352 10.03 -0.25 -29.87
N MET A 353 10.79 -0.92 -29.00
CA MET A 353 11.94 -1.73 -29.40
C MET A 353 11.48 -3.10 -29.90
N GLN A 354 10.41 -3.62 -29.28
CA GLN A 354 9.73 -4.84 -29.64
C GLN A 354 8.24 -4.66 -29.38
N ILE A 355 7.43 -4.70 -30.44
CA ILE A 355 5.99 -4.37 -30.38
C ILE A 355 5.08 -5.59 -30.26
N GLU A 356 5.63 -6.77 -30.50
CA GLU A 356 4.92 -8.04 -30.41
C GLU A 356 5.54 -8.88 -29.31
N PHE A 357 4.77 -9.77 -28.73
CA PHE A 357 5.30 -10.73 -27.79
C PHE A 357 6.25 -11.67 -28.50
N THR A 358 7.44 -11.81 -27.94
CA THR A 358 8.42 -12.78 -28.41
C THR A 358 8.13 -14.14 -27.80
N ASP A 359 8.07 -15.16 -28.62
CA ASP A 359 8.13 -16.53 -28.13
C ASP A 359 9.52 -16.79 -27.55
N PHE A 360 9.58 -17.43 -26.39
CA PHE A 360 10.86 -17.83 -25.82
C PHE A 360 11.10 -19.31 -25.98
N ALA A 361 12.38 -19.63 -25.99
CA ALA A 361 12.83 -20.93 -25.60
C ALA A 361 13.09 -20.98 -24.11
N TYR A 362 12.44 -21.86 -23.41
CA TYR A 362 12.63 -22.06 -21.96
C TYR A 362 13.30 -23.41 -21.71
N TYR A 363 14.37 -23.37 -20.94
CA TYR A 363 15.04 -24.56 -20.47
C TYR A 363 15.07 -24.64 -18.96
N ASN A 364 14.47 -25.69 -18.44
CA ASN A 364 14.55 -26.02 -17.04
C ASN A 364 14.51 -27.54 -16.87
N SER A 365 15.31 -28.06 -15.99
CA SER A 365 15.32 -29.49 -15.69
C SER A 365 15.21 -29.75 -14.22
N SER A 366 14.22 -30.54 -13.83
CA SER A 366 14.04 -31.01 -12.47
C SER A 366 14.96 -32.15 -12.07
N ASN A 367 15.70 -32.71 -12.98
CA ASN A 367 16.64 -33.77 -12.63
C ASN A 367 18.03 -33.20 -12.28
N SER A 368 18.82 -33.97 -11.54
CA SER A 368 20.11 -33.54 -11.02
C SER A 368 21.15 -33.18 -12.11
N ASN A 369 20.91 -33.58 -13.35
CA ASN A 369 21.82 -33.28 -14.46
C ASN A 369 21.49 -31.97 -15.14
N TYR A 370 20.32 -31.40 -14.90
CA TYR A 370 19.87 -30.15 -15.47
C TYR A 370 19.40 -29.25 -14.34
N LYS A 371 20.30 -28.53 -13.75
CA LYS A 371 19.89 -27.51 -12.77
C LYS A 371 19.11 -26.43 -13.49
N SER A 372 18.08 -25.93 -12.85
CA SER A 372 17.25 -24.83 -13.39
C SER A 372 18.12 -23.73 -13.98
N LYS A 373 17.94 -23.47 -15.24
CA LYS A 373 18.72 -22.49 -15.96
C LYS A 373 17.77 -21.57 -16.67
N MET A 374 17.58 -20.44 -16.05
CA MET A 374 17.02 -19.29 -16.69
C MET A 374 18.15 -18.57 -17.42
N TYR A 375 17.92 -18.22 -18.64
CA TYR A 375 18.90 -17.52 -19.42
C TYR A 375 18.74 -16.03 -19.29
N THR A 376 19.05 -15.58 -18.12
CA THR A 376 19.43 -14.22 -17.90
C THR A 376 20.94 -14.23 -17.72
N VAL A 377 21.65 -13.65 -18.62
CA VAL A 377 23.11 -13.54 -18.59
C VAL A 377 23.59 -12.85 -17.32
N ALA A 378 22.72 -12.14 -16.68
CA ALA A 378 22.99 -11.28 -15.56
C ALA A 378 23.22 -11.99 -14.23
N ASN A 379 22.86 -13.23 -14.08
CA ASN A 379 22.98 -13.91 -12.81
C ASN A 379 24.22 -14.81 -12.77
N SER A 380 25.16 -14.50 -11.88
CA SER A 380 26.45 -15.20 -11.77
C SER A 380 26.35 -16.70 -11.43
N GLY A 381 25.20 -17.17 -10.95
CA GLY A 381 24.97 -18.59 -10.65
C GLY A 381 24.52 -19.43 -11.86
N TRP A 382 24.40 -18.83 -13.03
CA TRP A 382 23.80 -19.44 -14.21
C TRP A 382 24.81 -19.78 -15.27
N ASN A 383 24.56 -20.89 -15.94
CA ASN A 383 25.45 -21.33 -16.99
C ASN A 383 25.18 -20.56 -18.28
N ASN A 384 25.98 -19.55 -18.53
CA ASN A 384 25.89 -18.68 -19.70
C ASN A 384 26.12 -19.42 -21.03
N THR A 385 26.67 -20.62 -20.99
CA THR A 385 27.03 -21.39 -22.18
C THR A 385 25.82 -21.65 -23.10
N ILE A 386 24.62 -21.66 -22.55
CA ILE A 386 23.42 -21.92 -23.35
C ILE A 386 22.87 -20.65 -23.98
N CYS A 387 23.16 -19.49 -23.44
CA CYS A 387 22.75 -18.21 -24.04
C CYS A 387 23.37 -18.01 -25.42
N ASP A 388 24.52 -18.61 -25.68
CA ASP A 388 25.20 -18.53 -27.01
C ASP A 388 24.41 -19.20 -28.12
N PHE A 389 23.46 -20.06 -27.79
CA PHE A 389 22.65 -20.79 -28.76
C PHE A 389 21.28 -20.18 -29.00
N VAL A 390 20.93 -19.18 -28.20
CA VAL A 390 19.63 -18.51 -28.31
C VAL A 390 19.82 -17.19 -29.03
N THR A 391 19.12 -17.00 -30.13
CA THR A 391 19.19 -15.80 -30.95
C THR A 391 18.56 -14.57 -30.36
N THR A 392 18.11 -14.63 -29.10
CA THR A 392 17.51 -13.53 -28.40
C THR A 392 18.55 -12.49 -28.00
N PRO A 393 18.34 -11.22 -28.22
CA PRO A 393 19.31 -10.18 -27.89
C PRO A 393 19.55 -10.14 -26.36
N ILE A 394 20.78 -9.78 -26.01
CA ILE A 394 21.16 -9.47 -24.64
C ILE A 394 21.02 -7.96 -24.47
N TYR A 395 20.28 -7.55 -23.46
CA TYR A 395 20.03 -6.14 -23.16
C TYR A 395 20.95 -5.66 -22.05
N THR A 396 21.48 -4.46 -22.20
CA THR A 396 22.27 -3.75 -21.19
C THR A 396 21.48 -2.57 -20.63
N LYS A 397 22.03 -1.91 -19.62
CA LYS A 397 21.40 -0.69 -19.07
C LYS A 397 21.35 0.45 -20.10
N GLU A 398 22.28 0.51 -21.02
CA GLU A 398 22.29 1.46 -22.12
C GLU A 398 21.15 1.21 -23.12
N ASP A 399 20.82 -0.06 -23.36
CA ASP A 399 19.72 -0.44 -24.24
C ASP A 399 18.36 -0.17 -23.62
N LEU A 400 18.25 -0.36 -22.30
CA LEU A 400 17.02 -0.19 -21.51
C LEU A 400 17.25 0.87 -20.43
N PRO A 401 17.22 2.14 -20.79
CA PRO A 401 17.34 3.23 -19.80
C PRO A 401 16.18 3.26 -18.82
N ASP A 402 16.38 3.98 -17.72
CA ASP A 402 15.35 4.17 -16.69
C ASP A 402 14.03 4.67 -17.31
N GLY A 403 12.92 4.12 -16.86
CA GLY A 403 11.60 4.37 -17.40
C GLY A 403 11.23 3.51 -18.62
N THR A 404 12.12 2.62 -19.10
CA THR A 404 11.75 1.60 -20.08
C THR A 404 10.67 0.69 -19.48
N LEU A 405 9.67 0.37 -20.29
CA LEU A 405 8.58 -0.52 -19.91
C LEU A 405 8.76 -1.88 -20.58
N ILE A 406 8.72 -2.92 -19.76
CA ILE A 406 8.70 -4.31 -20.26
C ILE A 406 7.29 -4.83 -20.02
N VAL A 407 6.55 -5.01 -21.10
CA VAL A 407 5.22 -5.61 -21.08
C VAL A 407 5.37 -7.12 -21.10
N GLN A 408 4.86 -7.76 -20.08
CA GLN A 408 4.94 -9.20 -19.92
C GLN A 408 3.54 -9.81 -20.07
N ARG A 409 3.44 -10.89 -20.84
CA ARG A 409 2.27 -11.78 -20.85
C ARG A 409 2.74 -13.20 -20.59
N THR A 410 2.22 -13.80 -19.53
CA THR A 410 2.57 -15.15 -19.12
C THR A 410 1.38 -16.06 -19.27
N GLY A 411 1.60 -17.19 -19.91
CA GLY A 411 0.56 -18.17 -20.18
C GLY A 411 0.64 -19.44 -19.33
N ASN A 412 -0.34 -20.29 -19.55
CA ASN A 412 -0.29 -21.66 -19.06
C ASN A 412 0.79 -22.44 -19.76
N MET A 413 1.85 -22.73 -19.07
CA MET A 413 2.93 -23.56 -19.57
C MET A 413 3.36 -24.58 -18.53
N TYR A 414 3.89 -25.66 -19.00
CA TYR A 414 4.47 -26.65 -18.11
C TYR A 414 5.79 -26.14 -17.53
N ARG A 415 5.87 -26.11 -16.22
CA ARG A 415 7.04 -25.66 -15.47
C ARG A 415 7.29 -26.59 -14.31
N PRO A 416 8.25 -27.48 -14.43
CA PRO A 416 8.50 -28.48 -13.38
C PRO A 416 9.10 -27.87 -12.11
N GLU A 417 9.75 -26.72 -12.18
CA GLU A 417 10.55 -26.18 -11.08
C GLU A 417 10.23 -24.73 -10.72
N GLY A 418 9.11 -24.25 -11.11
CA GLY A 418 8.74 -22.92 -10.69
C GLY A 418 8.73 -21.89 -11.79
N TRP A 419 8.55 -20.70 -11.38
CA TRP A 419 8.09 -19.59 -12.18
C TRP A 419 9.01 -18.39 -12.02
N ILE A 420 9.32 -17.74 -13.10
CA ILE A 420 10.21 -16.58 -13.10
C ILE A 420 9.52 -15.43 -13.81
N THR A 421 9.49 -14.29 -13.13
CA THR A 421 9.00 -13.02 -13.67
C THR A 421 10.16 -12.05 -13.83
N LEU A 422 9.98 -10.99 -14.61
CA LEU A 422 11.02 -9.98 -14.83
C LEU A 422 11.28 -9.10 -13.60
N ASP A 423 10.35 -9.02 -12.68
CA ASP A 423 10.48 -8.27 -11.44
C ASP A 423 11.12 -9.10 -10.30
N THR A 424 11.21 -10.42 -10.48
CA THR A 424 11.86 -11.32 -9.52
C THR A 424 12.89 -12.18 -10.21
N VAL A 425 14.05 -12.29 -9.61
CA VAL A 425 15.14 -13.17 -10.08
C VAL A 425 14.92 -14.61 -9.63
N ASN A 426 14.07 -14.80 -8.65
CA ASN A 426 13.81 -16.11 -8.05
C ASN A 426 12.62 -16.80 -8.73
N SER A 427 12.78 -18.07 -8.96
CA SER A 427 11.66 -18.89 -9.41
C SER A 427 10.67 -19.13 -8.27
N SER A 428 9.40 -19.05 -8.59
CA SER A 428 8.33 -19.52 -7.71
C SER A 428 8.06 -21.00 -7.97
N SER A 429 7.77 -21.76 -6.95
CA SER A 429 7.26 -23.13 -7.09
C SER A 429 5.82 -23.16 -7.60
N THR A 430 5.13 -22.04 -7.56
CA THR A 430 3.74 -21.93 -7.94
C THR A 430 3.62 -21.60 -9.42
N ARG A 431 2.89 -22.43 -10.14
CA ARG A 431 2.56 -22.21 -11.54
C ARG A 431 1.25 -21.45 -11.63
N PRO A 432 1.18 -20.34 -12.37
CA PRO A 432 -0.10 -19.70 -12.65
C PRO A 432 -0.99 -20.64 -13.45
N GLY A 433 -2.24 -20.77 -13.03
CA GLY A 433 -3.24 -21.56 -13.75
C GLY A 433 -3.77 -20.88 -15.01
N ASN A 434 -3.66 -19.55 -15.09
CA ASN A 434 -4.26 -18.73 -16.13
C ASN A 434 -3.23 -17.80 -16.78
N VAL A 435 -3.56 -17.29 -17.94
CA VAL A 435 -2.79 -16.24 -18.60
C VAL A 435 -2.90 -14.96 -17.77
N THR A 436 -1.76 -14.35 -17.52
CA THR A 436 -1.67 -13.05 -16.83
C THR A 436 -0.89 -12.06 -17.70
N ALA A 437 -1.07 -10.79 -17.42
CA ALA A 437 -0.27 -9.73 -18.02
C ALA A 437 0.14 -8.73 -16.94
N ASN A 438 1.30 -8.11 -17.11
CA ASN A 438 1.75 -6.99 -16.30
C ASN A 438 2.71 -6.09 -17.07
N VAL A 439 3.03 -4.94 -16.48
CA VAL A 439 4.03 -4.00 -16.98
C VAL A 439 5.06 -3.79 -15.88
N VAL A 440 6.32 -3.97 -16.23
CA VAL A 440 7.46 -3.74 -15.32
C VAL A 440 8.23 -2.52 -15.81
N ALA A 441 8.38 -1.53 -14.94
CA ALA A 441 9.24 -0.39 -15.23
C ALA A 441 10.70 -0.72 -14.88
N VAL A 442 11.60 -0.36 -15.77
CA VAL A 442 13.05 -0.52 -15.60
C VAL A 442 13.59 0.71 -14.87
N ASP A 443 14.31 0.49 -13.80
CA ASP A 443 15.01 1.48 -13.00
C ASP A 443 16.30 0.89 -12.41
N ASP A 444 17.02 1.67 -11.65
CA ASP A 444 18.22 1.21 -10.94
C ASP A 444 17.94 0.05 -9.97
N ALA A 445 16.79 0.03 -9.33
CA ALA A 445 16.40 -1.05 -8.42
C ALA A 445 16.12 -2.34 -9.18
N TRP A 446 15.47 -2.25 -10.35
CA TRP A 446 15.29 -3.38 -11.25
C TRP A 446 16.63 -3.93 -11.74
N TRP A 447 17.51 -3.04 -12.24
CA TRP A 447 18.86 -3.44 -12.66
C TRP A 447 19.71 -3.98 -11.51
N GLY A 448 19.48 -3.52 -10.30
CA GLY A 448 20.15 -4.02 -9.09
C GLY A 448 19.94 -5.52 -8.82
N LYS A 449 18.86 -6.09 -9.36
CA LYS A 449 18.58 -7.53 -9.29
C LYS A 449 19.53 -8.36 -10.19
N TRP A 450 20.23 -7.73 -11.11
CA TRP A 450 21.09 -8.38 -12.11
C TRP A 450 22.55 -8.12 -11.83
N THR A 451 23.32 -9.16 -11.55
CA THR A 451 24.72 -9.01 -11.11
C THR A 451 25.64 -8.46 -12.18
N SER A 452 25.39 -8.78 -13.45
CA SER A 452 26.19 -8.31 -14.60
C SER A 452 25.61 -7.09 -15.29
N ARG A 453 24.49 -6.58 -14.80
CA ARG A 453 23.78 -5.45 -15.45
C ARG A 453 23.37 -5.74 -16.91
N ALA A 454 23.15 -6.99 -17.22
CA ALA A 454 22.65 -7.44 -18.51
C ALA A 454 21.68 -8.62 -18.33
N PHE A 455 20.73 -8.77 -19.21
CA PHE A 455 19.86 -9.93 -19.23
C PHE A 455 19.44 -10.31 -20.64
N ASN A 456 18.91 -11.50 -20.76
CA ASN A 456 18.45 -12.08 -21.99
C ASN A 456 17.05 -12.66 -21.79
N LEU A 457 16.16 -12.42 -22.73
CA LEU A 457 14.77 -12.90 -22.69
C LEU A 457 14.63 -14.30 -23.29
N ALA A 458 15.55 -15.17 -23.01
CA ALA A 458 15.59 -16.49 -23.57
C ALA A 458 15.33 -17.60 -22.56
N PHE A 459 14.49 -18.53 -22.94
CA PHE A 459 14.18 -19.72 -22.18
C PHE A 459 14.19 -20.93 -23.11
N ALA A 460 14.57 -22.09 -22.63
CA ALA A 460 14.56 -23.31 -23.40
C ALA A 460 13.43 -24.24 -22.94
N ASP A 461 12.61 -24.69 -23.85
CA ASP A 461 11.57 -25.68 -23.59
C ASP A 461 12.20 -27.07 -23.46
N ARG A 462 11.99 -27.68 -22.30
CA ARG A 462 12.49 -29.00 -21.98
C ARG A 462 12.01 -30.10 -22.93
N THR A 463 10.80 -29.99 -23.44
CA THR A 463 10.21 -31.03 -24.30
C THR A 463 10.96 -31.19 -25.61
N ASN A 464 11.67 -30.15 -26.05
CA ASN A 464 12.40 -30.12 -27.32
C ASN A 464 13.90 -30.38 -27.18
N LEU A 465 14.40 -30.57 -25.95
CA LEU A 465 15.84 -30.63 -25.68
C LEU A 465 16.42 -32.04 -25.63
N GLY A 466 15.58 -33.06 -25.68
CA GLY A 466 16.02 -34.44 -25.54
C GLY A 466 16.55 -34.76 -24.13
N PRO A 467 17.17 -35.93 -23.95
CA PRO A 467 17.58 -36.40 -22.62
C PRO A 467 18.75 -35.63 -22.03
N ASN A 468 19.61 -35.04 -22.87
CA ASN A 468 20.72 -34.22 -22.42
C ASN A 468 20.97 -33.02 -23.34
N PRO A 469 20.24 -31.94 -23.17
CA PRO A 469 20.35 -30.78 -24.05
C PRO A 469 21.72 -30.08 -24.03
N LEU A 470 22.52 -30.28 -22.97
CA LEU A 470 23.84 -29.71 -22.82
C LEU A 470 24.90 -30.43 -23.65
N GLU A 471 24.62 -31.65 -24.10
CA GLU A 471 25.56 -32.41 -24.95
C GLU A 471 25.43 -32.01 -26.41
N ASN A 472 24.25 -31.58 -26.86
CA ASN A 472 23.99 -31.16 -28.23
C ASN A 472 23.19 -29.87 -28.30
N PRO A 473 23.72 -28.75 -27.79
CA PRO A 473 22.99 -27.51 -27.73
C PRO A 473 22.95 -26.86 -29.13
N THR A 474 21.79 -26.86 -29.75
CA THR A 474 21.51 -26.10 -30.99
C THR A 474 20.34 -25.16 -30.74
N ALA A 475 20.28 -24.07 -31.51
CA ALA A 475 19.15 -23.13 -31.43
C ALA A 475 17.81 -23.85 -31.63
N ALA A 476 17.76 -24.83 -32.54
CA ALA A 476 16.57 -25.63 -32.78
C ALA A 476 16.17 -26.50 -31.57
N ASN A 477 17.16 -27.02 -30.83
CA ASN A 477 16.91 -27.84 -29.64
C ASN A 477 16.55 -27.02 -28.41
N LEU A 478 16.93 -25.74 -28.39
CA LEU A 478 16.73 -24.85 -27.23
C LEU A 478 15.51 -23.97 -27.39
N CYS A 479 14.98 -23.84 -28.59
CA CYS A 479 13.88 -22.95 -28.92
C CYS A 479 12.54 -23.70 -29.01
N GLY A 480 11.95 -24.03 -27.88
CA GLY A 480 10.54 -24.40 -27.81
C GLY A 480 9.67 -23.14 -27.74
N LYS A 481 8.50 -23.18 -28.37
CA LYS A 481 7.54 -22.07 -28.30
C LYS A 481 6.74 -22.14 -27.03
N LEU A 482 6.87 -21.13 -26.20
CA LEU A 482 6.10 -20.93 -24.99
C LEU A 482 5.02 -19.89 -25.24
N LYS A 483 3.92 -19.99 -24.52
CA LYS A 483 2.82 -19.01 -24.57
C LYS A 483 3.08 -17.77 -23.71
N GLU A 484 4.32 -17.42 -23.54
CA GLU A 484 4.76 -16.24 -22.80
C GLU A 484 5.46 -15.28 -23.75
N GLY A 485 5.43 -14.02 -23.41
CA GLY A 485 6.06 -13.05 -24.26
C GLY A 485 6.38 -11.76 -23.56
N PHE A 486 7.38 -11.07 -24.09
CA PHE A 486 7.77 -9.74 -23.68
C PHE A 486 7.73 -8.79 -24.86
N ALA A 487 7.27 -7.58 -24.62
CA ALA A 487 7.41 -6.45 -25.50
C ALA A 487 8.12 -5.32 -24.74
N ILE A 488 8.92 -4.52 -25.44
CA ILE A 488 9.81 -3.52 -24.83
C ILE A 488 9.50 -2.16 -25.42
N TYR A 489 9.28 -1.19 -24.56
CA TYR A 489 8.96 0.18 -24.88
C TYR A 489 9.94 1.12 -24.18
N VAL A 490 10.78 1.82 -24.95
CA VAL A 490 11.78 2.75 -24.43
C VAL A 490 11.22 4.17 -24.46
N PRO A 491 11.38 4.98 -23.40
CA PRO A 491 10.90 6.36 -23.38
C PRO A 491 11.44 7.16 -24.57
N LYS A 492 10.59 7.92 -25.23
CA LYS A 492 11.02 8.91 -26.22
C LYS A 492 11.79 10.01 -25.53
N LYS A 493 12.92 10.42 -26.12
CA LYS A 493 13.72 11.55 -25.62
C LYS A 493 13.02 12.87 -25.90
#